data_4fc28c31d4595285699bb2ef953201e3
#
_entry.id   4fc28c31d4595285699bb2ef953201e3
#
_cell.length_a   1.000
_cell.length_b   1.000
_cell.length_c   1.000
_cell.angle_alpha   90.00
_cell.angle_beta   90.00
_cell.angle_gamma   90.00
#
_symmetry.space_group_name_H-M   'P 1'
#
loop_
_entity.id
_entity.type
_entity.pdbx_description
1 polymer ?
#
loop_
_entity_poly.entity_id
_entity_poly.type
_entity_poly.pdbx_seq_one_letter_code
_entity_poly.pdbx_strand_id
1 'polypeptide(L)'
;TATPNDPESWTAIPNATDQNLTYTAAAPGVYYVRRTAVIGNCKSISGQSKLTVIPGINVAMTPDEQTVTINNKDPFTLTAGVVTGNPNRTYQWQRSADKKTWVNIGNDETFTETKRFGNTVYYRRIVSAGACSIEGQPITVRFKKRWPAYINPQVRQRALED
;
A
#
# COMPACT_ATOMS: atom_id res chain seq x y z
N THR A 1 -6.27 -26.81 -11.36
CA THR A 1 -6.38 -26.83 -9.88
C THR A 1 -6.80 -28.23 -9.47
N ALA A 2 -5.96 -28.94 -8.72
CA ALA A 2 -6.28 -30.29 -8.28
C ALA A 2 -7.48 -30.26 -7.34
N THR A 3 -8.46 -31.14 -7.55
CA THR A 3 -9.52 -31.40 -6.61
C THR A 3 -8.98 -32.41 -5.59
N PRO A 4 -8.93 -32.09 -4.27
CA PRO A 4 -8.19 -32.92 -3.29
C PRO A 4 -8.62 -34.40 -3.26
N ASN A 5 -9.88 -34.67 -3.57
CA ASN A 5 -10.48 -36.00 -3.49
C ASN A 5 -10.53 -36.76 -4.83
N ASP A 6 -10.02 -36.14 -5.92
CA ASP A 6 -9.97 -36.78 -7.22
C ASP A 6 -8.53 -37.25 -7.52
N PRO A 7 -8.29 -38.57 -7.57
CA PRO A 7 -6.95 -39.12 -7.82
C PRO A 7 -6.36 -38.72 -9.17
N GLU A 8 -7.20 -38.49 -10.18
CA GLU A 8 -6.80 -38.19 -11.56
C GLU A 8 -6.51 -36.71 -11.76
N SER A 9 -6.90 -35.83 -10.84
CA SER A 9 -6.66 -34.38 -10.92
C SER A 9 -5.24 -33.95 -10.59
N TRP A 10 -4.37 -34.88 -10.15
CA TRP A 10 -3.01 -34.57 -9.73
C TRP A 10 -2.02 -34.61 -10.88
N THR A 11 -1.37 -33.49 -11.12
CA THR A 11 -0.32 -33.36 -12.15
C THR A 11 1.06 -33.28 -11.48
N ALA A 12 2.03 -34.01 -12.00
CA ALA A 12 3.40 -33.93 -11.53
C ALA A 12 4.00 -32.53 -11.78
N ILE A 13 4.68 -31.98 -10.78
CA ILE A 13 5.46 -30.76 -10.95
C ILE A 13 6.81 -31.15 -11.59
N PRO A 14 7.13 -30.63 -12.79
CA PRO A 14 8.38 -30.99 -13.46
C PRO A 14 9.61 -30.67 -12.59
N ASN A 15 10.59 -31.56 -12.61
CA ASN A 15 11.85 -31.43 -11.89
C ASN A 15 11.75 -31.29 -10.35
N ALA A 16 10.59 -31.56 -9.74
CA ALA A 16 10.38 -31.51 -8.29
C ALA A 16 10.75 -32.87 -7.67
N THR A 17 12.03 -33.23 -7.67
CA THR A 17 12.55 -34.50 -7.17
C THR A 17 13.17 -34.41 -5.78
N ASP A 18 13.40 -33.23 -5.26
CA ASP A 18 14.04 -33.01 -3.98
C ASP A 18 13.11 -33.28 -2.78
N GLN A 19 13.70 -33.43 -1.61
CA GLN A 19 12.96 -33.60 -0.37
C GLN A 19 12.04 -32.41 -0.06
N ASN A 20 12.50 -31.21 -0.38
CA ASN A 20 11.75 -29.96 -0.19
C ASN A 20 11.33 -29.40 -1.54
N LEU A 21 10.09 -28.92 -1.62
CA LEU A 21 9.55 -28.27 -2.81
C LEU A 21 9.63 -26.76 -2.66
N THR A 22 10.33 -26.12 -3.60
CA THR A 22 10.20 -24.68 -3.86
C THR A 22 9.26 -24.49 -5.05
N TYR A 23 8.14 -23.84 -4.84
CA TYR A 23 7.10 -23.66 -5.87
C TYR A 23 6.69 -22.20 -6.01
N THR A 24 6.69 -21.69 -7.23
CA THR A 24 6.16 -20.36 -7.56
C THR A 24 4.84 -20.54 -8.28
N ALA A 25 3.75 -20.08 -7.68
CA ALA A 25 2.44 -20.12 -8.31
C ALA A 25 2.33 -19.08 -9.43
N ALA A 26 1.80 -19.48 -10.58
CA ALA A 26 1.62 -18.60 -11.72
C ALA A 26 0.48 -17.58 -11.55
N ALA A 27 -0.50 -17.88 -10.68
CA ALA A 27 -1.66 -17.03 -10.44
C ALA A 27 -2.16 -17.16 -8.98
N PRO A 28 -2.89 -16.17 -8.45
CA PRO A 28 -3.60 -16.31 -7.20
C PRO A 28 -4.62 -17.44 -7.24
N GLY A 29 -4.77 -18.14 -6.11
CA GLY A 29 -5.70 -19.26 -6.03
C GLY A 29 -5.39 -20.19 -4.86
N VAL A 30 -6.16 -21.26 -4.77
CA VAL A 30 -5.93 -22.33 -3.82
C VAL A 30 -5.33 -23.53 -4.57
N TYR A 31 -4.18 -23.96 -4.11
CA TYR A 31 -3.45 -25.10 -4.63
C TYR A 31 -3.33 -26.17 -3.57
N TYR A 32 -3.30 -27.41 -4.01
CA TYR A 32 -3.02 -28.53 -3.13
C TYR A 32 -1.77 -29.22 -3.64
N VAL A 33 -0.86 -29.59 -2.74
CA VAL A 33 0.39 -30.29 -3.06
C VAL A 33 0.49 -31.56 -2.22
N ARG A 34 1.06 -32.61 -2.82
CA ARG A 34 1.42 -33.86 -2.12
C ARG A 34 2.74 -34.36 -2.65
N ARG A 35 3.44 -35.15 -1.88
CA ARG A 35 4.67 -35.82 -2.28
C ARG A 35 4.41 -37.29 -2.56
N THR A 36 5.04 -37.79 -3.62
CA THR A 36 5.09 -39.21 -3.93
C THR A 36 6.55 -39.66 -3.78
N ALA A 37 6.81 -40.62 -2.96
CA ALA A 37 8.10 -41.29 -2.83
C ALA A 37 8.03 -42.65 -3.54
N VAL A 38 9.07 -42.99 -4.29
CA VAL A 38 9.17 -44.26 -5.04
C VAL A 38 10.50 -44.93 -4.75
N ILE A 39 10.45 -46.19 -4.39
CA ILE A 39 11.63 -47.06 -4.19
C ILE A 39 11.35 -48.37 -4.92
N GLY A 40 12.03 -48.62 -6.04
CA GLY A 40 11.71 -49.74 -6.92
C GLY A 40 10.26 -49.72 -7.36
N ASN A 41 9.50 -50.79 -7.07
CA ASN A 41 8.06 -50.85 -7.40
C ASN A 41 7.16 -50.35 -6.25
N CYS A 42 7.72 -49.92 -5.13
CA CYS A 42 6.95 -49.42 -4.00
C CYS A 42 6.74 -47.92 -4.13
N LYS A 43 5.47 -47.50 -4.01
CA LYS A 43 5.04 -46.11 -4.07
C LYS A 43 4.32 -45.71 -2.78
N SER A 44 4.74 -44.59 -2.19
CA SER A 44 4.10 -44.00 -1.02
C SER A 44 3.67 -42.57 -1.34
N ILE A 45 2.47 -42.16 -0.92
CA ILE A 45 1.91 -40.84 -1.14
C ILE A 45 1.71 -40.17 0.22
N SER A 46 2.23 -38.96 0.38
CA SER A 46 2.04 -38.17 1.61
C SER A 46 0.62 -37.64 1.74
N GLY A 47 0.28 -37.12 2.91
CA GLY A 47 -0.89 -36.24 3.06
C GLY A 47 -0.79 -35.00 2.16
N GLN A 48 -1.92 -34.32 2.01
CA GLN A 48 -2.04 -33.13 1.20
C GLN A 48 -1.73 -31.88 2.03
N SER A 49 -1.06 -30.90 1.42
CA SER A 49 -0.86 -29.56 1.98
C SER A 49 -1.65 -28.55 1.12
N LYS A 50 -2.40 -27.70 1.78
CA LYS A 50 -3.13 -26.59 1.14
C LYS A 50 -2.25 -25.35 1.09
N LEU A 51 -2.05 -24.81 -0.10
CA LEU A 51 -1.35 -23.55 -0.33
C LEU A 51 -2.36 -22.52 -0.87
N THR A 52 -2.53 -21.40 -0.17
CA THR A 52 -3.37 -20.30 -0.63
C THR A 52 -2.47 -19.17 -1.10
N VAL A 53 -2.56 -18.85 -2.38
CA VAL A 53 -1.86 -17.72 -3.01
C VAL A 53 -2.83 -16.58 -3.19
N ILE A 54 -2.57 -15.46 -2.51
CA ILE A 54 -3.39 -14.26 -2.59
C ILE A 54 -2.89 -13.31 -3.69
N PRO A 55 -3.78 -12.52 -4.33
CA PRO A 55 -3.34 -11.47 -5.26
C PRO A 55 -2.40 -10.49 -4.57
N GLY A 56 -1.38 -10.05 -5.28
CA GLY A 56 -0.51 -8.96 -4.83
C GLY A 56 -1.25 -7.63 -4.74
N ILE A 57 -0.60 -6.64 -4.14
CA ILE A 57 -1.06 -5.26 -4.10
C ILE A 57 -0.17 -4.45 -5.05
N ASN A 58 -0.76 -3.52 -5.79
CA ASN A 58 -0.03 -2.52 -6.56
C ASN A 58 -0.51 -1.13 -6.15
N VAL A 59 0.44 -0.23 -5.86
CA VAL A 59 0.17 1.15 -5.47
C VAL A 59 0.83 2.06 -6.51
N ALA A 60 0.01 2.83 -7.23
CA ALA A 60 0.51 3.83 -8.16
C ALA A 60 1.27 4.93 -7.40
N MET A 61 2.16 5.63 -8.09
CA MET A 61 2.91 6.74 -7.50
C MET A 61 1.96 7.81 -6.97
N THR A 62 2.29 8.35 -5.80
CA THR A 62 1.60 9.49 -5.20
C THR A 62 2.33 10.79 -5.55
N PRO A 63 1.65 11.94 -5.57
CA PRO A 63 2.32 13.23 -5.66
C PRO A 63 3.34 13.42 -4.52
N ASP A 64 4.54 13.90 -4.85
CA ASP A 64 5.59 14.14 -3.86
C ASP A 64 5.29 15.33 -2.94
N GLU A 65 4.48 16.27 -3.43
CA GLU A 65 4.17 17.50 -2.70
C GLU A 65 2.73 17.95 -2.91
N GLN A 66 2.09 18.38 -1.81
CA GLN A 66 0.81 19.09 -1.81
C GLN A 66 0.96 20.41 -1.04
N THR A 67 0.48 21.50 -1.62
CA THR A 67 0.47 22.81 -0.97
C THR A 67 -0.92 23.13 -0.45
N VAL A 68 -1.01 23.46 0.84
CA VAL A 68 -2.26 23.85 1.51
C VAL A 68 -2.13 25.26 2.04
N THR A 69 -3.12 26.12 1.77
CA THR A 69 -3.17 27.50 2.26
C THR A 69 -3.75 27.54 3.68
N ILE A 70 -2.97 28.02 4.66
CA ILE A 70 -3.31 27.94 6.09
C ILE A 70 -4.52 28.78 6.49
N ASN A 71 -4.84 29.86 5.77
CA ASN A 71 -5.97 30.74 6.13
C ASN A 71 -7.33 30.11 5.86
N ASN A 72 -7.37 28.99 5.17
CA ASN A 72 -8.60 28.23 5.00
C ASN A 72 -8.81 27.36 6.26
N LYS A 73 -9.96 27.50 6.89
CA LYS A 73 -10.35 26.66 8.05
C LYS A 73 -10.86 25.29 7.60
N ASP A 74 -11.04 25.11 6.29
CA ASP A 74 -11.62 23.88 5.74
C ASP A 74 -10.63 22.71 5.84
N PRO A 75 -11.15 21.51 6.08
CA PRO A 75 -10.36 20.30 5.96
C PRO A 75 -9.76 20.13 4.57
N PHE A 76 -8.64 19.43 4.44
CA PHE A 76 -8.07 19.09 3.14
C PHE A 76 -7.86 17.59 3.02
N THR A 77 -8.13 17.06 1.83
CA THR A 77 -7.95 15.64 1.54
C THR A 77 -6.59 15.40 0.90
N LEU A 78 -5.87 14.40 1.39
CA LEU A 78 -4.59 13.98 0.81
C LEU A 78 -4.83 13.20 -0.49
N THR A 79 -4.12 13.60 -1.53
CA THR A 79 -4.08 12.84 -2.78
C THR A 79 -3.10 11.67 -2.61
N ALA A 80 -3.57 10.48 -2.90
CA ALA A 80 -2.76 9.27 -2.84
C ALA A 80 -2.86 8.48 -4.13
N GLY A 81 -1.85 7.62 -4.38
CA GLY A 81 -1.84 6.75 -5.55
C GLY A 81 -2.99 5.75 -5.54
N VAL A 82 -3.47 5.42 -6.73
CA VAL A 82 -4.50 4.39 -6.93
C VAL A 82 -3.96 3.03 -6.50
N VAL A 83 -4.78 2.26 -5.82
CA VAL A 83 -4.43 0.91 -5.37
C VAL A 83 -5.24 -0.11 -6.16
N THR A 84 -4.53 -1.07 -6.75
CA THR A 84 -5.13 -2.18 -7.50
C THR A 84 -4.66 -3.53 -6.94
N GLY A 85 -5.23 -4.62 -7.42
CA GLY A 85 -4.87 -5.98 -6.99
C GLY A 85 -5.84 -6.54 -5.97
N ASN A 86 -5.35 -6.99 -4.81
CA ASN A 86 -6.16 -7.67 -3.82
C ASN A 86 -7.34 -6.81 -3.34
N PRO A 87 -8.63 -7.27 -3.46
CA PRO A 87 -9.78 -6.52 -3.00
C PRO A 87 -9.88 -6.44 -1.47
N ASN A 88 -9.33 -7.45 -0.75
CA ASN A 88 -9.35 -7.51 0.72
C ASN A 88 -8.13 -6.79 1.30
N ARG A 89 -8.00 -5.52 1.00
CA ARG A 89 -6.91 -4.68 1.47
C ARG A 89 -7.36 -3.75 2.59
N THR A 90 -6.43 -3.37 3.44
CA THR A 90 -6.59 -2.39 4.50
C THR A 90 -5.61 -1.25 4.31
N TYR A 91 -5.91 -0.12 4.91
CA TYR A 91 -5.12 1.10 4.80
C TYR A 91 -4.72 1.59 6.18
N GLN A 92 -3.55 2.21 6.27
CA GLN A 92 -3.10 2.94 7.45
C GLN A 92 -2.41 4.22 7.01
N TRP A 93 -3.01 5.36 7.30
CA TRP A 93 -2.36 6.65 7.13
C TRP A 93 -1.48 6.96 8.33
N GLN A 94 -0.33 7.54 8.02
CA GLN A 94 0.63 7.98 9.02
C GLN A 94 1.07 9.41 8.73
N ARG A 95 1.40 10.14 9.81
CA ARG A 95 1.91 11.50 9.77
C ARG A 95 3.26 11.57 10.47
N SER A 96 4.15 12.43 9.95
CA SER A 96 5.47 12.68 10.51
C SER A 96 5.86 14.16 10.38
N ALA A 97 6.67 14.64 11.31
CA ALA A 97 7.31 15.96 11.24
C ALA A 97 8.71 15.89 10.60
N ASP A 98 9.34 14.73 10.59
CA ASP A 98 10.77 14.54 10.28
C ASP A 98 11.05 13.41 9.26
N LYS A 99 10.04 12.74 8.76
CA LYS A 99 10.10 11.52 7.93
C LYS A 99 10.74 10.30 8.62
N LYS A 100 11.03 10.40 9.91
CA LYS A 100 11.65 9.31 10.70
C LYS A 100 10.64 8.69 11.68
N THR A 101 9.98 9.54 12.45
CA THR A 101 8.98 9.11 13.42
C THR A 101 7.58 9.26 12.84
N TRP A 102 6.84 8.16 12.76
CA TRP A 102 5.51 8.11 12.13
C TRP A 102 4.43 7.82 13.16
N VAL A 103 3.34 8.57 13.12
CA VAL A 103 2.17 8.41 13.98
C VAL A 103 0.96 8.00 13.15
N ASN A 104 0.26 6.96 13.55
CA ASN A 104 -0.98 6.51 12.90
C ASN A 104 -2.09 7.55 13.08
N ILE A 105 -2.83 7.86 12.01
CA ILE A 105 -3.84 8.92 11.99
C ILE A 105 -5.19 8.51 11.38
N GLY A 106 -5.26 7.45 10.60
CA GLY A 106 -6.50 6.98 9.98
C GLY A 106 -6.33 5.68 9.20
N ASN A 107 -7.46 4.99 8.94
CA ASN A 107 -7.47 3.65 8.35
C ASN A 107 -8.30 3.58 7.04
N ASP A 108 -8.83 4.70 6.56
CA ASP A 108 -9.63 4.73 5.34
C ASP A 108 -8.76 4.80 4.08
N GLU A 109 -9.33 4.49 2.93
CA GLU A 109 -8.63 4.60 1.65
C GLU A 109 -8.16 6.03 1.37
N THR A 110 -8.97 7.01 1.76
CA THR A 110 -8.66 8.44 1.69
C THR A 110 -8.53 9.00 3.10
N PHE A 111 -7.74 10.07 3.26
CA PHE A 111 -7.60 10.74 4.55
C PHE A 111 -7.82 12.24 4.40
N THR A 112 -8.70 12.78 5.24
CA THR A 112 -8.96 14.22 5.33
C THR A 112 -8.38 14.76 6.63
N GLU A 113 -7.41 15.66 6.52
CA GLU A 113 -6.79 16.31 7.67
C GLU A 113 -7.60 17.54 8.08
N THR A 114 -7.96 17.60 9.34
CA THR A 114 -8.67 18.73 9.95
C THR A 114 -7.74 19.65 10.75
N LYS A 115 -6.56 19.15 11.11
CA LYS A 115 -5.57 19.91 11.87
C LYS A 115 -4.78 20.84 10.97
N ARG A 116 -4.34 21.95 11.55
CA ARG A 116 -3.45 22.93 10.91
C ARG A 116 -2.09 22.90 11.57
N PHE A 117 -1.08 22.92 10.74
CA PHE A 117 0.30 22.91 11.19
C PHE A 117 0.99 24.20 10.72
N GLY A 118 1.86 24.76 11.55
CA GLY A 118 2.65 25.93 11.19
C GLY A 118 3.84 25.63 10.28
N ASN A 119 4.20 24.35 10.16
CA ASN A 119 5.38 23.86 9.46
C ASN A 119 5.02 22.81 8.41
N THR A 120 5.99 22.42 7.59
CA THR A 120 5.88 21.27 6.70
C THR A 120 5.58 19.99 7.49
N VAL A 121 4.66 19.19 6.99
CA VAL A 121 4.27 17.89 7.56
C VAL A 121 4.30 16.85 6.46
N TYR A 122 4.68 15.64 6.81
CA TYR A 122 4.78 14.52 5.90
C TYR A 122 3.69 13.49 6.20
N TYR A 123 3.13 12.93 5.13
CA TYR A 123 2.10 11.90 5.23
C TYR A 123 2.50 10.71 4.36
N ARG A 124 2.14 9.51 4.78
CA ARG A 124 2.22 8.32 3.94
C ARG A 124 1.04 7.40 4.18
N ARG A 125 0.74 6.57 3.20
CA ARG A 125 -0.27 5.53 3.33
C ARG A 125 0.39 4.16 3.19
N ILE A 126 0.13 3.28 4.14
CA ILE A 126 0.50 1.86 4.10
C ILE A 126 -0.74 1.10 3.62
N VAL A 127 -0.56 0.21 2.67
CA VAL A 127 -1.61 -0.67 2.15
C VAL A 127 -1.21 -2.11 2.45
N SER A 128 -2.10 -2.87 3.08
CA SER A 128 -1.82 -4.24 3.49
C SER A 128 -2.92 -5.19 2.99
N ALA A 129 -2.54 -6.41 2.61
CA ALA A 129 -3.46 -7.49 2.32
C ALA A 129 -2.83 -8.84 2.74
N GLY A 130 -3.42 -9.48 3.73
CA GLY A 130 -2.83 -10.66 4.38
C GLY A 130 -1.45 -10.34 4.94
N ALA A 131 -0.44 -11.12 4.55
CA ALA A 131 0.93 -10.90 4.97
C ALA A 131 1.71 -9.87 4.13
N CYS A 132 1.12 -9.37 3.03
CA CYS A 132 1.76 -8.39 2.16
C CYS A 132 1.46 -6.98 2.63
N SER A 133 2.47 -6.11 2.62
CA SER A 133 2.33 -4.68 2.94
C SER A 133 3.23 -3.84 2.03
N ILE A 134 2.71 -2.71 1.57
CA ILE A 134 3.45 -1.73 0.76
C ILE A 134 3.33 -0.36 1.43
N GLU A 135 4.46 0.27 1.69
CA GLU A 135 4.52 1.66 2.12
C GLU A 135 4.52 2.58 0.89
N GLY A 136 3.56 3.49 0.84
CA GLY A 136 3.54 4.56 -0.15
C GLY A 136 4.64 5.59 0.07
N GLN A 137 5.04 6.29 -1.01
CA GLN A 137 6.00 7.38 -0.91
C GLN A 137 5.45 8.49 0.01
N PRO A 138 6.31 9.14 0.81
CA PRO A 138 5.89 10.26 1.65
C PRO A 138 5.45 11.46 0.84
N ILE A 139 4.27 11.96 1.13
CA ILE A 139 3.72 13.21 0.59
C ILE A 139 4.19 14.36 1.47
N THR A 140 4.80 15.38 0.88
CA THR A 140 5.19 16.60 1.59
C THR A 140 4.06 17.62 1.54
N VAL A 141 3.50 17.97 2.68
CA VAL A 141 2.46 19.00 2.78
C VAL A 141 3.06 20.29 3.32
N ARG A 142 3.01 21.36 2.51
CA ARG A 142 3.48 22.68 2.88
C ARG A 142 2.31 23.59 3.21
N PHE A 143 2.30 24.15 4.41
CA PHE A 143 1.30 25.13 4.83
C PHE A 143 1.79 26.54 4.51
N LYS A 144 1.11 27.24 3.59
CA LYS A 144 1.38 28.64 3.25
C LYS A 144 0.45 29.55 4.04
N LYS A 145 1.01 30.57 4.72
CA LYS A 145 0.20 31.65 5.26
C LYS A 145 -0.36 32.47 4.09
N ARG A 146 -1.66 32.67 4.09
CA ARG A 146 -2.27 33.68 3.23
C ARG A 146 -2.10 35.02 3.94
N TRP A 147 -1.28 35.89 3.39
CA TRP A 147 -1.27 37.28 3.85
C TRP A 147 -2.64 37.88 3.55
N PRO A 148 -3.30 38.54 4.52
CA PRO A 148 -4.50 39.29 4.21
C PRO A 148 -4.17 40.26 3.07
N ALA A 149 -5.08 40.35 2.11
CA ALA A 149 -4.98 41.29 0.97
C ALA A 149 -5.11 42.79 1.41
N TYR A 150 -4.92 43.06 2.67
CA TYR A 150 -4.87 44.40 3.21
C TYR A 150 -3.47 44.97 2.95
N ILE A 151 -3.22 45.37 1.73
CA ILE A 151 -2.17 46.32 1.42
C ILE A 151 -2.68 47.64 1.94
N ASN A 152 -2.05 48.17 3.01
CA ASN A 152 -2.29 49.51 3.52
C ASN A 152 -2.31 50.46 2.33
N PRO A 153 -3.41 51.23 2.10
CA PRO A 153 -3.53 52.15 0.97
C PRO A 153 -2.35 53.11 0.84
N GLN A 154 -1.70 53.48 1.95
CA GLN A 154 -0.53 54.38 1.96
C GLN A 154 0.74 53.70 1.38
N VAL A 155 0.87 52.37 1.38
CA VAL A 155 1.98 51.69 0.71
C VAL A 155 1.78 51.60 -0.80
N ARG A 156 0.52 51.63 -1.26
CA ARG A 156 0.20 51.68 -2.70
C ARG A 156 0.55 53.03 -3.34
N GLN A 157 0.44 54.14 -2.62
CA GLN A 157 0.79 55.46 -3.17
C GLN A 157 2.29 55.62 -3.35
N ARG A 158 3.14 55.10 -2.42
CA ARG A 158 4.58 55.16 -2.56
C ARG A 158 5.16 54.33 -3.71
N ALA A 159 4.52 53.26 -4.10
CA ALA A 159 4.96 52.39 -5.21
C ALA A 159 4.56 52.91 -6.60
N LEU A 160 3.80 54.01 -6.66
CA LEU A 160 3.39 54.67 -7.90
C LEU A 160 4.15 56.00 -8.11
N GLU A 161 4.96 56.42 -7.13
CA GLU A 161 5.74 57.71 -7.17
C GLU A 161 7.25 57.45 -7.40
N ASP A 162 7.71 56.20 -7.45
CA ASP A 162 9.05 55.73 -7.89
C ASP A 162 8.96 55.10 -9.30
#